data_c0881a1d1515fdb0fe1532fb15a3b35a
#
_entry.id   c0881a1d1515fdb0fe1532fb15a3b35a
#
_cell.length_a   1.000
_cell.length_b   1.000
_cell.length_c   1.000
_cell.angle_alpha   90.00
_cell.angle_beta   90.00
_cell.angle_gamma   90.00
#
_symmetry.space_group_name_H-M   'P 1'
#
loop_
_entity.id
_entity.type
_entity.pdbx_description
1 polymer ?
#
loop_
_entity_poly.entity_id
_entity_poly.type
_entity_poly.pdbx_seq_one_letter_code
_entity_poly.pdbx_strand_id
1 'polypeptide(L)'
;LAGTEASGLYESRLGREELPEKENHVFCAAYRADEFEKLLQYADHIVFNSPSQLAKFGPAAKAAGKSIGLRINPECSTQEGHEIYDPCAPGSRLGTTRAQWDAAVAAHPELPALLDGLHFHTLCEQDADALAVTLAAVEKKFADLLPRMQWLNFGGGHHITRPGYALDTLESCILSVRQKYGVQVYLEPGEAW
;
A
#
# COMPACT_ATOMS: atom_id res chain seq x y z
N LEU A 1 -14.91 -10.98 1.24
CA LEU A 1 -13.77 -10.37 0.57
C LEU A 1 -14.22 -9.23 -0.33
N ALA A 2 -13.54 -8.07 -0.24
CA ALA A 2 -13.76 -6.96 -1.18
C ALA A 2 -13.03 -7.24 -2.50
N GLY A 3 -11.88 -7.90 -2.41
CA GLY A 3 -11.04 -8.21 -3.56
C GLY A 3 -9.89 -9.14 -3.23
N THR A 4 -8.90 -9.15 -4.12
CA THR A 4 -7.65 -9.90 -3.99
C THR A 4 -6.47 -8.95 -3.98
N GLU A 5 -5.37 -9.36 -3.37
CA GLU A 5 -4.07 -8.73 -3.48
C GLU A 5 -3.08 -9.70 -4.13
N ALA A 6 -2.31 -9.22 -5.07
CA ALA A 6 -1.37 -10.00 -5.86
C ALA A 6 0.03 -9.37 -5.83
N SER A 7 1.07 -10.21 -5.86
CA SER A 7 2.46 -9.76 -5.92
C SER A 7 3.05 -9.78 -7.34
N GLY A 8 2.26 -10.12 -8.35
CA GLY A 8 2.70 -10.16 -9.73
C GLY A 8 1.63 -10.60 -10.73
N LEU A 9 2.05 -10.76 -12.00
CA LEU A 9 1.16 -11.04 -13.12
C LEU A 9 0.29 -12.30 -12.93
N TYR A 10 0.89 -13.41 -12.49
CA TYR A 10 0.18 -14.69 -12.45
C TYR A 10 -0.84 -14.75 -11.31
N GLU A 11 -0.51 -14.17 -10.14
CA GLU A 11 -1.45 -14.05 -9.03
C GLU A 11 -2.58 -13.09 -9.36
N SER A 12 -2.27 -11.96 -10.02
CA SER A 12 -3.29 -11.00 -10.48
C SER A 12 -4.24 -11.65 -11.48
N ARG A 13 -3.71 -12.47 -12.41
CA ARG A 13 -4.51 -13.24 -13.33
C ARG A 13 -5.42 -14.23 -12.59
N LEU A 14 -4.87 -14.99 -11.64
CA LEU A 14 -5.65 -15.93 -10.84
C LEU A 14 -6.78 -15.23 -10.08
N GLY A 15 -6.47 -14.10 -9.40
CA GLY A 15 -7.48 -13.30 -8.70
C GLY A 15 -8.62 -12.85 -9.62
N ARG A 16 -8.30 -12.41 -10.83
CA ARG A 16 -9.31 -12.02 -11.83
C ARG A 16 -10.13 -13.20 -12.36
N GLU A 17 -9.51 -14.35 -12.59
CA GLU A 17 -10.20 -15.56 -13.08
C GLU A 17 -11.13 -16.15 -12.01
N GLU A 18 -10.72 -16.19 -10.75
CA GLU A 18 -11.49 -16.78 -9.65
C GLU A 18 -12.54 -15.82 -9.05
N LEU A 19 -12.27 -14.52 -9.05
CA LEU A 19 -13.14 -13.50 -8.48
C LEU A 19 -13.35 -12.34 -9.47
N PRO A 20 -13.99 -12.57 -10.63
CA PRO A 20 -14.04 -11.61 -11.74
C PRO A 20 -14.73 -10.28 -11.40
N GLU A 21 -15.70 -10.31 -10.45
CA GLU A 21 -16.48 -9.14 -10.05
C GLU A 21 -15.89 -8.39 -8.84
N LYS A 22 -14.70 -8.81 -8.36
CA LYS A 22 -14.05 -8.20 -7.21
C LYS A 22 -12.86 -7.37 -7.63
N GLU A 23 -12.50 -6.40 -6.78
CA GLU A 23 -11.28 -5.61 -6.99
C GLU A 23 -10.03 -6.48 -6.94
N ASN A 24 -9.10 -6.23 -7.84
CA ASN A 24 -7.83 -6.92 -7.92
C ASN A 24 -6.71 -5.90 -7.76
N HIS A 25 -6.10 -5.89 -6.58
CA HIS A 25 -4.99 -5.02 -6.24
C HIS A 25 -3.67 -5.72 -6.54
N VAL A 26 -2.67 -4.96 -6.94
CA VAL A 26 -1.33 -5.51 -7.20
C VAL A 26 -0.27 -4.61 -6.60
N PHE A 27 0.56 -5.19 -5.73
CA PHE A 27 1.82 -4.60 -5.31
C PHE A 27 2.98 -5.51 -5.71
N CYS A 28 3.93 -4.98 -6.46
CA CYS A 28 5.17 -5.68 -6.79
C CYS A 28 6.37 -4.77 -6.46
N ALA A 29 7.35 -5.30 -5.73
CA ALA A 29 8.56 -4.55 -5.38
C ALA A 29 9.35 -4.12 -6.64
N ALA A 30 9.24 -4.88 -7.74
CA ALA A 30 9.88 -4.56 -9.02
C ALA A 30 9.05 -5.08 -10.19
N TYR A 31 8.28 -4.21 -10.84
CA TYR A 31 7.53 -4.54 -12.04
C TYR A 31 8.46 -4.80 -13.23
N ARG A 32 8.17 -5.88 -13.96
CA ARG A 32 8.86 -6.21 -15.21
C ARG A 32 8.20 -5.50 -16.39
N ALA A 33 9.02 -4.86 -17.23
CA ALA A 33 8.51 -4.09 -18.36
C ALA A 33 7.81 -4.97 -19.42
N ASP A 34 8.28 -6.21 -19.61
CA ASP A 34 7.74 -7.18 -20.56
C ASP A 34 6.42 -7.83 -20.09
N GLU A 35 6.05 -7.67 -18.82
CA GLU A 35 4.81 -8.19 -18.22
C GLU A 35 3.78 -7.11 -17.92
N PHE A 36 4.20 -5.84 -17.84
CA PHE A 36 3.36 -4.77 -17.31
C PHE A 36 2.07 -4.54 -18.10
N GLU A 37 2.15 -4.56 -19.43
CA GLU A 37 0.95 -4.42 -20.28
C GLU A 37 -0.06 -5.56 -20.09
N LYS A 38 0.42 -6.77 -19.80
CA LYS A 38 -0.45 -7.90 -19.49
C LYS A 38 -1.08 -7.75 -18.12
N LEU A 39 -0.31 -7.24 -17.13
CA LEU A 39 -0.80 -6.95 -15.79
C LEU A 39 -1.97 -5.97 -15.81
N LEU A 40 -1.91 -4.95 -16.66
CA LEU A 40 -2.99 -3.97 -16.82
C LEU A 40 -4.35 -4.59 -17.21
N GLN A 41 -4.36 -5.79 -17.79
CA GLN A 41 -5.61 -6.47 -18.16
C GLN A 41 -6.34 -7.06 -16.94
N TYR A 42 -5.61 -7.33 -15.86
CA TYR A 42 -6.15 -8.03 -14.70
C TYR A 42 -6.33 -7.11 -13.48
N ALA A 43 -5.41 -6.17 -13.27
CA ALA A 43 -5.39 -5.29 -12.10
C ALA A 43 -6.42 -4.17 -12.20
N ASP A 44 -7.00 -3.78 -11.07
CA ASP A 44 -7.79 -2.55 -10.90
C ASP A 44 -6.98 -1.47 -10.19
N HIS A 45 -6.24 -1.86 -9.15
CA HIS A 45 -5.34 -1.00 -8.40
C HIS A 45 -3.89 -1.48 -8.57
N ILE A 46 -2.98 -0.54 -8.84
CA ILE A 46 -1.55 -0.82 -9.02
C ILE A 46 -0.74 0.04 -8.06
N VAL A 47 -0.03 -0.61 -7.14
CA VAL A 47 0.81 0.06 -6.15
C VAL A 47 2.27 -0.01 -6.59
N PHE A 48 2.90 1.14 -6.80
CA PHE A 48 4.31 1.23 -7.13
C PHE A 48 5.18 1.31 -5.88
N ASN A 49 6.31 0.63 -5.90
CA ASN A 49 7.23 0.58 -4.77
C ASN A 49 8.13 1.83 -4.65
N SER A 50 8.31 2.55 -5.75
CA SER A 50 9.21 3.71 -5.80
C SER A 50 8.72 4.77 -6.78
N PRO A 51 9.16 6.04 -6.62
CA PRO A 51 8.86 7.11 -7.56
C PRO A 51 9.37 6.83 -8.97
N SER A 52 10.49 6.11 -9.12
CA SER A 52 11.02 5.75 -10.43
C SER A 52 10.12 4.75 -11.17
N GLN A 53 9.51 3.80 -10.46
CA GLN A 53 8.50 2.92 -11.03
C GLN A 53 7.23 3.69 -11.40
N LEU A 54 6.77 4.58 -10.51
CA LEU A 54 5.63 5.47 -10.76
C LEU A 54 5.86 6.32 -12.03
N ALA A 55 7.03 6.94 -12.15
CA ALA A 55 7.38 7.72 -13.35
C ALA A 55 7.39 6.87 -14.62
N LYS A 56 7.92 5.65 -14.55
CA LYS A 56 8.07 4.75 -15.69
C LYS A 56 6.74 4.15 -16.16
N PHE A 57 5.92 3.67 -15.23
CA PHE A 57 4.74 2.85 -15.53
C PHE A 57 3.41 3.56 -15.24
N GLY A 58 3.42 4.60 -14.40
CA GLY A 58 2.22 5.33 -13.98
C GLY A 58 1.43 5.92 -15.16
N PRO A 59 2.08 6.58 -16.14
CA PRO A 59 1.35 7.10 -17.31
C PRO A 59 0.57 6.03 -18.09
N ALA A 60 1.15 4.85 -18.30
CA ALA A 60 0.48 3.74 -18.98
C ALA A 60 -0.68 3.17 -18.13
N ALA A 61 -0.47 3.01 -16.82
CA ALA A 61 -1.52 2.57 -15.91
C ALA A 61 -2.70 3.57 -15.86
N LYS A 62 -2.41 4.88 -15.80
CA LYS A 62 -3.43 5.94 -15.83
C LYS A 62 -4.22 5.94 -17.14
N ALA A 63 -3.52 5.80 -18.27
CA ALA A 63 -4.16 5.71 -19.59
C ALA A 63 -5.06 4.47 -19.73
N ALA A 64 -4.71 3.38 -19.03
CA ALA A 64 -5.53 2.17 -18.94
C ALA A 64 -6.68 2.27 -17.89
N GLY A 65 -6.89 3.44 -17.28
CA GLY A 65 -7.96 3.67 -16.32
C GLY A 65 -7.75 2.99 -14.95
N LYS A 66 -6.49 2.67 -14.61
CA LYS A 66 -6.19 2.00 -13.32
C LYS A 66 -6.05 3.00 -12.19
N SER A 67 -6.44 2.58 -10.97
CA SER A 67 -6.17 3.31 -9.76
C SER A 67 -4.73 3.11 -9.32
N ILE A 68 -4.03 4.20 -9.02
CA ILE A 68 -2.57 4.18 -8.82
C ILE A 68 -2.23 4.54 -7.39
N GLY A 69 -1.43 3.67 -6.75
CA GLY A 69 -0.87 3.90 -5.43
C GLY A 69 0.64 3.96 -5.39
N LEU A 70 1.14 4.55 -4.33
CA LEU A 70 2.55 4.50 -3.95
C LEU A 70 2.68 3.80 -2.60
N ARG A 71 3.52 2.77 -2.53
CA ARG A 71 3.93 2.21 -1.25
C ARG A 71 4.89 3.20 -0.57
N ILE A 72 4.49 3.68 0.59
CA ILE A 72 5.30 4.58 1.41
C ILE A 72 5.97 3.80 2.55
N ASN A 73 7.15 4.25 2.96
CA ASN A 73 7.86 3.76 4.13
C ASN A 73 7.88 4.88 5.19
N PRO A 74 7.12 4.74 6.29
CA PRO A 74 7.13 5.75 7.36
C PRO A 74 8.40 5.74 8.20
N GLU A 75 9.35 4.81 7.94
CA GLU A 75 10.59 4.65 8.72
C GLU A 75 10.28 4.56 10.23
N CYS A 76 9.26 3.77 10.55
CA CYS A 76 8.76 3.52 11.89
C CYS A 76 8.61 2.01 12.07
N SER A 77 9.58 1.41 12.74
CA SER A 77 9.56 -0.02 13.04
C SER A 77 8.83 -0.29 14.36
N THR A 78 8.06 -1.37 14.37
CA THR A 78 7.46 -1.97 15.58
C THR A 78 7.90 -3.42 15.75
N GLN A 79 8.89 -3.89 14.96
CA GLN A 79 9.40 -5.27 14.95
C GLN A 79 10.57 -5.41 15.95
N GLU A 80 10.26 -5.58 17.23
CA GLU A 80 11.29 -5.82 18.23
C GLU A 80 11.91 -7.22 18.09
N GLY A 81 13.24 -7.28 17.90
CA GLY A 81 14.00 -8.53 17.84
C GLY A 81 13.86 -9.33 16.53
N HIS A 82 13.20 -8.79 15.53
CA HIS A 82 12.95 -9.46 14.24
C HIS A 82 13.32 -8.58 13.04
N GLU A 83 14.48 -7.96 13.07
CA GLU A 83 14.95 -7.00 12.03
C GLU A 83 14.89 -7.56 10.60
N ILE A 84 15.05 -8.88 10.43
CA ILE A 84 15.00 -9.53 9.10
C ILE A 84 13.60 -9.45 8.47
N TYR A 85 12.55 -9.32 9.28
CA TYR A 85 11.17 -9.23 8.84
C TYR A 85 10.62 -7.80 8.93
N ASP A 86 11.47 -6.82 9.26
CA ASP A 86 11.07 -5.43 9.41
C ASP A 86 11.05 -4.70 8.06
N PRO A 87 9.87 -4.36 7.51
CA PRO A 87 9.78 -3.62 6.26
C PRO A 87 10.29 -2.19 6.37
N CYS A 88 10.42 -1.67 7.60
CA CYS A 88 10.87 -0.31 7.90
C CYS A 88 12.31 -0.24 8.40
N ALA A 89 13.05 -1.36 8.42
CA ALA A 89 14.45 -1.38 8.83
C ALA A 89 15.31 -0.43 7.98
N PRO A 90 16.37 0.14 8.55
CA PRO A 90 17.33 0.93 7.79
C PRO A 90 17.87 0.16 6.57
N GLY A 91 17.79 0.78 5.40
CA GLY A 91 18.20 0.14 4.14
C GLY A 91 17.15 -0.78 3.50
N SER A 92 15.94 -0.86 4.05
CA SER A 92 14.84 -1.59 3.41
C SER A 92 14.60 -1.07 1.98
N ARG A 93 14.41 -2.03 1.05
CA ARG A 93 14.04 -1.73 -0.34
C ARG A 93 12.54 -1.53 -0.53
N LEU A 94 11.73 -1.70 0.51
CA LEU A 94 10.28 -1.69 0.43
C LEU A 94 9.69 -0.34 0.79
N GLY A 95 8.99 0.24 -0.16
CA GLY A 95 8.33 1.53 -0.03
C GLY A 95 9.26 2.74 -0.18
N THR A 96 8.65 3.89 -0.34
CA THR A 96 9.28 5.18 -0.58
C THR A 96 9.32 5.98 0.71
N THR A 97 10.50 6.39 1.18
CA THR A 97 10.62 7.29 2.33
C THR A 97 10.19 8.71 1.97
N ARG A 98 9.90 9.53 2.97
CA ARG A 98 9.56 10.93 2.74
C ARG A 98 10.64 11.68 1.97
N ALA A 99 11.90 11.49 2.34
CA ALA A 99 13.02 12.15 1.66
C ALA A 99 13.15 11.73 0.18
N GLN A 100 12.93 10.44 -0.11
CA GLN A 100 12.92 9.95 -1.51
C GLN A 100 11.76 10.54 -2.32
N TRP A 101 10.58 10.66 -1.71
CA TRP A 101 9.43 11.29 -2.35
C TRP A 101 9.67 12.76 -2.67
N ASP A 102 10.16 13.53 -1.69
CA ASP A 102 10.44 14.96 -1.88
C ASP A 102 11.48 15.21 -2.97
N ALA A 103 12.56 14.43 -2.98
CA ALA A 103 13.56 14.51 -4.02
C ALA A 103 13.00 14.16 -5.41
N ALA A 104 12.14 13.15 -5.49
CA ALA A 104 11.51 12.76 -6.74
C ALA A 104 10.53 13.84 -7.26
N VAL A 105 9.71 14.42 -6.40
CA VAL A 105 8.77 15.49 -6.79
C VAL A 105 9.52 16.78 -7.19
N ALA A 106 10.64 17.07 -6.56
CA ALA A 106 11.48 18.19 -6.97
C ALA A 106 12.03 18.04 -8.40
N ALA A 107 12.33 16.79 -8.81
CA ALA A 107 12.78 16.46 -10.16
C ALA A 107 11.62 16.25 -11.17
N HIS A 108 10.48 15.77 -10.69
CA HIS A 108 9.30 15.36 -11.45
C HIS A 108 8.02 15.87 -10.79
N PRO A 109 7.67 17.16 -10.94
CA PRO A 109 6.52 17.78 -10.29
C PRO A 109 5.16 17.19 -10.69
N GLU A 110 5.12 16.43 -11.76
CA GLU A 110 3.92 15.75 -12.26
C GLU A 110 3.53 14.48 -11.48
N LEU A 111 4.45 13.87 -10.73
CA LEU A 111 4.23 12.59 -10.04
C LEU A 111 3.04 12.59 -9.07
N PRO A 112 2.81 13.63 -8.25
CA PRO A 112 1.68 13.65 -7.35
C PRO A 112 0.31 13.57 -8.05
N ALA A 113 0.21 14.03 -9.29
CA ALA A 113 -1.04 14.00 -10.06
C ALA A 113 -1.39 12.59 -10.57
N LEU A 114 -0.45 11.67 -10.55
CA LEU A 114 -0.70 10.28 -10.92
C LEU A 114 -1.35 9.47 -9.79
N LEU A 115 -1.19 9.90 -8.52
CA LEU A 115 -1.60 9.13 -7.37
C LEU A 115 -3.11 9.25 -7.07
N ASP A 116 -3.73 8.11 -6.84
CA ASP A 116 -5.09 7.97 -6.33
C ASP A 116 -5.08 7.48 -4.87
N GLY A 117 -4.01 6.81 -4.42
CA GLY A 117 -3.91 6.29 -3.06
C GLY A 117 -2.49 6.08 -2.55
N LEU A 118 -2.40 5.77 -1.27
CA LEU A 118 -1.16 5.37 -0.62
C LEU A 118 -1.31 3.98 -0.01
N HIS A 119 -0.21 3.26 0.05
CA HIS A 119 -0.11 1.95 0.68
C HIS A 119 1.08 1.95 1.64
N PHE A 120 0.93 1.34 2.80
CA PHE A 120 2.05 0.98 3.66
C PHE A 120 1.85 -0.42 4.22
N HIS A 121 2.93 -1.17 4.36
CA HIS A 121 2.91 -2.50 4.95
C HIS A 121 4.09 -2.55 5.92
N THR A 122 3.81 -2.31 7.19
CA THR A 122 4.79 -2.12 8.26
C THR A 122 4.76 -3.23 9.29
N LEU A 123 3.68 -4.02 9.31
CA LEU A 123 3.46 -5.07 10.28
C LEU A 123 3.88 -6.45 9.75
N CYS A 124 4.26 -7.33 10.67
CA CYS A 124 4.39 -8.75 10.44
C CYS A 124 3.89 -9.46 11.71
N GLU A 125 2.73 -10.13 11.60
CA GLU A 125 2.08 -10.88 12.69
C GLU A 125 1.87 -10.07 13.98
N GLN A 126 1.40 -8.84 13.86
CA GLN A 126 1.26 -7.93 15.02
C GLN A 126 -0.21 -7.56 15.31
N ASP A 127 -0.40 -6.98 16.49
CA ASP A 127 -1.69 -6.48 16.96
C ASP A 127 -1.94 -5.02 16.51
N ALA A 128 -3.13 -4.51 16.72
CA ALA A 128 -3.57 -3.20 16.26
C ALA A 128 -2.88 -2.01 16.95
N ASP A 129 -2.25 -2.21 18.11
CA ASP A 129 -1.42 -1.19 18.76
C ASP A 129 -0.19 -0.83 17.91
N ALA A 130 0.45 -1.82 17.28
CA ALA A 130 1.53 -1.60 16.34
C ALA A 130 1.06 -0.81 15.10
N LEU A 131 -0.16 -1.10 14.59
CA LEU A 131 -0.77 -0.29 13.54
C LEU A 131 -0.95 1.16 13.97
N ALA A 132 -1.49 1.41 15.16
CA ALA A 132 -1.71 2.77 15.66
C ALA A 132 -0.41 3.59 15.70
N VAL A 133 0.70 2.96 16.14
CA VAL A 133 2.03 3.59 16.16
C VAL A 133 2.50 3.93 14.75
N THR A 134 2.43 2.99 13.81
CA THR A 134 2.90 3.22 12.44
C THR A 134 2.01 4.16 11.66
N LEU A 135 0.69 4.14 11.88
CA LEU A 135 -0.26 5.07 11.30
C LEU A 135 0.02 6.52 11.73
N ALA A 136 0.32 6.75 13.01
CA ALA A 136 0.73 8.08 13.49
C ALA A 136 2.01 8.58 12.80
N ALA A 137 2.97 7.69 12.51
CA ALA A 137 4.16 8.05 11.75
C ALA A 137 3.85 8.36 10.27
N VAL A 138 2.92 7.61 9.64
CA VAL A 138 2.41 7.90 8.30
C VAL A 138 1.76 9.28 8.25
N GLU A 139 0.84 9.55 9.17
CA GLU A 139 0.17 10.86 9.25
C GLU A 139 1.16 12.00 9.47
N LYS A 140 2.18 11.81 10.32
CA LYS A 140 3.20 12.83 10.57
C LYS A 140 4.05 13.14 9.34
N LYS A 141 4.44 12.10 8.57
CA LYS A 141 5.38 12.25 7.44
C LYS A 141 4.70 12.57 6.11
N PHE A 142 3.47 12.12 5.91
CA PHE A 142 2.76 12.21 4.63
C PHE A 142 1.41 12.95 4.74
N ALA A 143 1.24 13.80 5.78
CA ALA A 143 0.01 14.55 6.04
C ALA A 143 -0.47 15.41 4.86
N ASP A 144 0.44 15.90 4.05
CA ASP A 144 0.17 16.74 2.88
C ASP A 144 -0.38 15.96 1.68
N LEU A 145 -0.12 14.66 1.62
CA LEU A 145 -0.61 13.78 0.55
C LEU A 145 -2.00 13.21 0.87
N LEU A 146 -2.24 12.82 2.13
CA LEU A 146 -3.45 12.11 2.54
C LEU A 146 -4.77 12.78 2.13
N PRO A 147 -4.95 14.12 2.25
CA PRO A 147 -6.20 14.78 1.86
C PRO A 147 -6.50 14.73 0.35
N ARG A 148 -5.53 14.32 -0.47
CA ARG A 148 -5.66 14.23 -1.92
C ARG A 148 -5.93 12.81 -2.40
N MET A 149 -5.83 11.84 -1.50
CA MET A 149 -6.01 10.42 -1.82
C MET A 149 -7.48 10.03 -1.78
N GLN A 150 -7.83 9.06 -2.60
CA GLN A 150 -9.14 8.40 -2.61
C GLN A 150 -9.15 7.21 -1.66
N TRP A 151 -7.99 6.58 -1.46
CA TRP A 151 -7.85 5.43 -0.60
C TRP A 151 -6.50 5.36 0.12
N LEU A 152 -6.49 4.62 1.23
CA LEU A 152 -5.32 4.30 2.03
C LEU A 152 -5.34 2.81 2.36
N ASN A 153 -4.29 2.09 1.96
CA ASN A 153 -4.12 0.67 2.23
C ASN A 153 -3.11 0.48 3.36
N PHE A 154 -3.54 -0.18 4.43
CA PHE A 154 -2.71 -0.43 5.62
C PHE A 154 -1.82 -1.67 5.47
N GLY A 155 -1.91 -2.37 4.34
CA GLY A 155 -1.16 -3.60 4.08
C GLY A 155 -1.61 -4.80 4.90
N GLY A 156 -0.72 -5.77 5.01
CA GLY A 156 -0.92 -7.01 5.75
C GLY A 156 -0.22 -7.05 7.10
N GLY A 157 -0.06 -8.28 7.62
CA GLY A 157 0.57 -8.53 8.92
C GLY A 157 -0.33 -8.30 10.13
N HIS A 158 -1.63 -8.17 9.90
CA HIS A 158 -2.66 -7.99 10.92
C HIS A 158 -3.25 -9.35 11.36
N HIS A 159 -3.07 -9.74 12.60
CA HIS A 159 -3.62 -10.97 13.16
C HIS A 159 -5.08 -10.82 13.61
N ILE A 160 -5.96 -10.32 12.76
CA ILE A 160 -7.33 -9.92 13.11
C ILE A 160 -8.23 -11.05 13.63
N THR A 161 -7.89 -12.31 13.34
CA THR A 161 -8.63 -13.49 13.81
C THR A 161 -8.02 -14.13 15.05
N ARG A 162 -6.88 -13.62 15.54
CA ARG A 162 -6.24 -14.13 16.75
C ARG A 162 -7.09 -13.81 18.00
N PRO A 163 -7.28 -14.78 18.92
CA PRO A 163 -7.94 -14.49 20.20
C PRO A 163 -7.25 -13.35 20.94
N GLY A 164 -8.02 -12.34 21.35
CA GLY A 164 -7.50 -11.18 22.09
C GLY A 164 -6.93 -10.06 21.21
N TYR A 165 -7.04 -10.16 19.88
CA TYR A 165 -6.69 -9.05 19.00
C TYR A 165 -7.52 -7.80 19.32
N ALA A 166 -6.90 -6.63 19.36
CA ALA A 166 -7.53 -5.36 19.73
C ALA A 166 -8.37 -4.77 18.58
N LEU A 167 -9.52 -5.41 18.26
CA LEU A 167 -10.41 -4.99 17.18
C LEU A 167 -10.89 -3.54 17.30
N ASP A 168 -11.18 -3.08 18.53
CA ASP A 168 -11.62 -1.70 18.81
C ASP A 168 -10.54 -0.68 18.40
N THR A 169 -9.27 -1.03 18.60
CA THR A 169 -8.13 -0.20 18.18
C THR A 169 -8.02 -0.17 16.65
N LEU A 170 -8.17 -1.30 15.99
CA LEU A 170 -8.19 -1.36 14.52
C LEU A 170 -9.34 -0.51 13.94
N GLU A 171 -10.54 -0.68 14.48
CA GLU A 171 -11.71 0.09 14.07
C GLU A 171 -11.49 1.59 14.27
N SER A 172 -10.93 1.99 15.41
CA SER A 172 -10.60 3.38 15.71
C SER A 172 -9.61 3.96 14.71
N CYS A 173 -8.56 3.22 14.33
CA CYS A 173 -7.61 3.62 13.29
C CYS A 173 -8.31 3.84 11.94
N ILE A 174 -9.16 2.90 11.52
CA ILE A 174 -9.90 2.98 10.25
C ILE A 174 -10.85 4.20 10.25
N LEU A 175 -11.65 4.35 11.29
CA LEU A 175 -12.62 5.44 11.40
C LEU A 175 -11.95 6.80 11.46
N SER A 176 -10.83 6.93 12.19
CA SER A 176 -10.07 8.17 12.29
C SER A 176 -9.63 8.69 10.91
N VAL A 177 -8.97 7.84 10.10
CA VAL A 177 -8.49 8.29 8.78
C VAL A 177 -9.63 8.54 7.80
N ARG A 178 -10.70 7.73 7.86
CA ARG A 178 -11.90 7.95 7.04
C ARG A 178 -12.58 9.28 7.36
N GLN A 179 -12.73 9.63 8.61
CA GLN A 179 -13.32 10.91 9.05
C GLN A 179 -12.42 12.09 8.70
N LYS A 180 -11.11 11.94 8.88
CA LYS A 180 -10.15 13.02 8.71
C LYS A 180 -9.85 13.34 7.23
N TYR A 181 -9.76 12.32 6.39
CA TYR A 181 -9.29 12.45 5.01
C TYR A 181 -10.32 12.06 3.95
N GLY A 182 -11.42 11.43 4.33
CA GLY A 182 -12.46 10.97 3.37
C GLY A 182 -12.06 9.76 2.54
N VAL A 183 -11.01 9.04 2.92
CA VAL A 183 -10.44 7.93 2.15
C VAL A 183 -11.17 6.61 2.39
N GLN A 184 -11.22 5.76 1.36
CA GLN A 184 -11.51 4.33 1.54
C GLN A 184 -10.28 3.65 2.16
N VAL A 185 -10.51 2.79 3.17
CA VAL A 185 -9.43 2.01 3.80
C VAL A 185 -9.46 0.57 3.31
N TYR A 186 -8.27 0.04 2.99
CA TYR A 186 -8.02 -1.35 2.64
C TYR A 186 -7.08 -2.01 3.64
N LEU A 187 -7.27 -3.32 3.83
CA LEU A 187 -6.44 -4.21 4.62
C LEU A 187 -6.13 -5.47 3.82
N GLU A 188 -4.96 -6.04 4.01
CA GLU A 188 -4.47 -7.27 3.35
C GLU A 188 -4.17 -8.37 4.39
N PRO A 189 -5.15 -8.82 5.20
CA PRO A 189 -4.91 -9.71 6.34
C PRO A 189 -4.77 -11.18 5.89
N GLY A 190 -3.70 -11.54 5.18
CA GLY A 190 -3.49 -12.86 4.58
C GLY A 190 -3.61 -14.03 5.56
N GLU A 191 -3.26 -13.84 6.83
CA GLU A 191 -3.34 -14.87 7.86
C GLU A 191 -4.74 -15.08 8.46
N ALA A 192 -5.69 -14.25 8.06
CA ALA A 192 -7.08 -14.35 8.50
C ALA A 192 -7.94 -15.29 7.63
N TRP A 193 -7.34 -15.91 6.59
CA TRP A 193 -8.03 -16.74 5.60
C TRP A 193 -7.50 -18.17 5.54
#